data_93795811cf35abd901aacf50e41c6725
#
_entry.id   93795811cf35abd901aacf50e41c6725
#
_cell.length_a   1.000
_cell.length_b   1.000
_cell.length_c   1.000
_cell.angle_alpha   90.00
_cell.angle_beta   90.00
_cell.angle_gamma   90.00
#
_symmetry.space_group_name_H-M   'P 1'
#
loop_
_entity.id
_entity.type
_entity.pdbx_description
1 polymer ?
#
loop_
_entity_poly.entity_id
_entity_poly.type
_entity_poly.pdbx_seq_one_letter_code
_entity_poly.pdbx_strand_id
1 'polypeptide(L)'
;MDKLAGSRPVQEIAHGKKLSERDTEYVWGWGTPAGRHRSQRRARLIAEQAGLKPGLQTLEIGCGTGLFTEMFAHYGVSLVALDISAEMLERARLRGLDPSHVEFIEGRVEEYNSCRLFDAVVGSSVLHHLEVEVALRRIHHLLRPGGKVSLAEPNMLNPQVCAERQLRFLPWFWHVSPDETAFVRWRLRNVMLQVGFEDVIIQPFDWLHPATPGRLIKIVNSLGALAERTPLLKEFSGSLLIKGQRPKT
;
A
#
# COMPACT_ATOMS: atom_id res chain seq x y z
N MET A 1 10.35 23.12 -21.59
CA MET A 1 10.92 22.16 -20.63
C MET A 1 10.40 22.32 -19.19
N ASP A 2 9.38 23.16 -18.91
CA ASP A 2 9.00 23.55 -17.53
C ASP A 2 7.65 23.02 -16.98
N LYS A 3 7.02 22.06 -17.66
CA LYS A 3 5.77 21.45 -17.14
C LYS A 3 5.97 20.27 -16.18
N LEU A 4 7.21 19.79 -15.99
CA LEU A 4 7.52 18.65 -15.13
C LEU A 4 7.90 19.03 -13.69
N ALA A 5 8.36 20.24 -13.45
CA ALA A 5 8.90 20.66 -12.13
C ALA A 5 7.87 20.67 -10.99
N GLY A 6 6.59 20.59 -11.29
CA GLY A 6 5.49 20.50 -10.31
C GLY A 6 4.61 19.26 -10.48
N SER A 7 5.02 18.28 -11.30
CA SER A 7 4.24 17.06 -11.49
C SER A 7 4.34 16.15 -10.27
N ARG A 8 3.25 15.44 -9.94
CA ARG A 8 3.16 14.49 -8.81
C ARG A 8 4.36 13.52 -8.75
N PRO A 9 4.81 12.89 -9.87
CA PRO A 9 5.96 11.98 -9.85
C PRO A 9 7.26 12.65 -9.39
N VAL A 10 7.53 13.89 -9.81
CA VAL A 10 8.73 14.63 -9.41
C VAL A 10 8.72 14.94 -7.92
N GLN A 11 7.55 15.27 -7.38
CA GLN A 11 7.38 15.52 -5.94
C GLN A 11 7.57 14.24 -5.12
N GLU A 12 7.06 13.09 -5.61
CA GLU A 12 7.23 11.79 -4.96
C GLU A 12 8.69 11.32 -4.96
N ILE A 13 9.41 11.48 -6.07
CA ILE A 13 10.86 11.18 -6.13
C ILE A 13 11.63 12.07 -5.15
N ALA A 14 11.37 13.37 -5.12
CA ALA A 14 12.04 14.30 -4.21
C ALA A 14 11.71 13.98 -2.74
N HIS A 15 10.48 13.58 -2.46
CA HIS A 15 10.04 13.14 -1.14
C HIS A 15 10.75 11.85 -0.72
N GLY A 16 10.81 10.84 -1.61
CA GLY A 16 11.53 9.59 -1.41
C GLY A 16 13.01 9.82 -1.08
N LYS A 17 13.68 10.71 -1.83
CA LYS A 17 15.06 11.08 -1.56
C LYS A 17 15.26 11.71 -0.18
N LYS A 18 14.39 12.63 0.22
CA LYS A 18 14.43 13.25 1.56
C LYS A 18 14.20 12.23 2.68
N LEU A 19 13.31 11.26 2.46
CA LEU A 19 13.06 10.18 3.41
C LEU A 19 14.24 9.21 3.49
N SER A 20 14.94 8.96 2.38
CA SER A 20 16.10 8.06 2.37
C SER A 20 17.29 8.54 3.21
N GLU A 21 17.35 9.80 3.58
CA GLU A 21 18.37 10.35 4.49
C GLU A 21 18.13 9.96 5.97
N ARG A 22 16.99 9.34 6.30
CA ARG A 22 16.56 8.96 7.64
C ARG A 22 16.25 7.47 7.72
N ASP A 23 15.95 6.98 8.92
CA ASP A 23 15.31 5.69 9.09
C ASP A 23 13.85 5.77 8.60
N THR A 24 13.67 5.47 7.33
CA THR A 24 12.40 5.59 6.62
C THR A 24 11.30 4.76 7.27
N GLU A 25 11.60 3.56 7.73
CA GLU A 25 10.61 2.69 8.38
C GLU A 25 10.17 3.26 9.72
N TYR A 26 11.07 3.92 10.44
CA TYR A 26 10.71 4.61 11.68
C TYR A 26 9.84 5.83 11.41
N VAL A 27 10.17 6.62 10.38
CA VAL A 27 9.38 7.79 9.96
C VAL A 27 7.97 7.39 9.54
N TRP A 28 7.83 6.30 8.78
CA TRP A 28 6.52 5.75 8.40
C TRP A 28 5.80 5.03 9.55
N GLY A 29 6.45 4.94 10.71
CA GLY A 29 5.90 4.28 11.89
C GLY A 29 5.96 2.76 11.87
N TRP A 30 6.62 2.13 10.89
CA TRP A 30 6.79 0.67 10.82
C TRP A 30 7.89 0.15 11.76
N GLY A 31 8.93 0.96 12.04
CA GLY A 31 10.07 0.60 12.90
C GLY A 31 9.74 0.46 14.40
N THR A 32 8.60 1.00 14.87
CA THR A 32 8.17 0.89 16.27
C THR A 32 7.63 -0.52 16.60
N PRO A 33 7.57 -0.93 17.88
CA PRO A 33 6.94 -2.20 18.25
C PRO A 33 5.50 -2.34 17.74
N ALA A 34 4.68 -1.29 17.86
CA ALA A 34 3.32 -1.27 17.34
C ALA A 34 3.31 -1.30 15.80
N GLY A 35 4.24 -0.58 15.16
CA GLY A 35 4.41 -0.57 13.71
C GLY A 35 4.73 -1.94 13.13
N ARG A 36 5.63 -2.70 13.77
CA ARG A 36 5.93 -4.08 13.37
C ARG A 36 4.71 -4.99 13.45
N HIS A 37 3.90 -4.90 14.50
CA HIS A 37 2.63 -5.61 14.58
C HIS A 37 1.65 -5.22 13.45
N ARG A 38 1.57 -3.92 13.14
CA ARG A 38 0.73 -3.40 12.07
C ARG A 38 1.18 -3.91 10.69
N SER A 39 2.48 -3.81 10.39
CA SER A 39 3.01 -4.25 9.09
C SER A 39 2.80 -5.75 8.86
N GLN A 40 3.08 -6.58 9.86
CA GLN A 40 2.85 -8.03 9.80
C GLN A 40 1.36 -8.36 9.57
N ARG A 41 0.46 -7.74 10.34
CA ARG A 41 -0.98 -7.93 10.18
C ARG A 41 -1.45 -7.50 8.79
N ARG A 42 -0.99 -6.33 8.33
CA ARG A 42 -1.33 -5.76 7.04
C ARG A 42 -0.86 -6.64 5.89
N ALA A 43 0.41 -7.06 5.90
CA ALA A 43 0.96 -7.97 4.90
C ALA A 43 0.16 -9.29 4.83
N ARG A 44 -0.15 -9.89 5.99
CA ARG A 44 -0.94 -11.10 6.07
C ARG A 44 -2.34 -10.91 5.44
N LEU A 45 -3.06 -9.85 5.81
CA LEU A 45 -4.40 -9.58 5.28
C LEU A 45 -4.39 -9.33 3.77
N ILE A 46 -3.39 -8.60 3.25
CA ILE A 46 -3.19 -8.38 1.82
C ILE A 46 -2.93 -9.73 1.12
N ALA A 47 -2.02 -10.54 1.65
CA ALA A 47 -1.66 -11.83 1.08
C ALA A 47 -2.84 -12.82 1.07
N GLU A 48 -3.59 -12.93 2.17
CA GLU A 48 -4.78 -13.78 2.28
C GLU A 48 -5.86 -13.35 1.27
N GLN A 49 -6.09 -12.06 1.12
CA GLN A 49 -7.10 -11.50 0.21
C GLN A 49 -6.70 -11.69 -1.26
N ALA A 50 -5.43 -11.49 -1.59
CA ALA A 50 -4.86 -11.77 -2.91
C ALA A 50 -4.81 -13.28 -3.21
N GLY A 51 -4.81 -14.11 -2.16
CA GLY A 51 -4.66 -15.57 -2.26
C GLY A 51 -3.23 -15.96 -2.61
N LEU A 52 -2.23 -15.27 -2.06
CA LEU A 52 -0.82 -15.56 -2.32
C LEU A 52 -0.47 -16.98 -1.88
N LYS A 53 0.23 -17.70 -2.74
CA LYS A 53 0.70 -19.08 -2.54
C LYS A 53 1.89 -19.36 -3.47
N PRO A 54 2.67 -20.42 -3.20
CA PRO A 54 3.82 -20.76 -4.04
C PRO A 54 3.48 -20.85 -5.53
N GLY A 55 4.38 -20.30 -6.35
CA GLY A 55 4.30 -20.34 -7.81
C GLY A 55 3.45 -19.26 -8.47
N LEU A 56 2.71 -18.42 -7.73
CA LEU A 56 1.98 -17.31 -8.33
C LEU A 56 2.93 -16.21 -8.80
N GLN A 57 2.62 -15.62 -9.98
CA GLN A 57 3.25 -14.42 -10.48
C GLN A 57 2.58 -13.21 -9.81
N THR A 58 3.32 -12.47 -9.00
CA THR A 58 2.80 -11.36 -8.19
C THR A 58 3.53 -10.08 -8.53
N LEU A 59 2.80 -8.97 -8.65
CA LEU A 59 3.36 -7.62 -8.74
C LEU A 59 3.08 -6.87 -7.44
N GLU A 60 4.12 -6.38 -6.80
CA GLU A 60 4.01 -5.39 -5.73
C GLU A 60 4.21 -4.00 -6.30
N ILE A 61 3.28 -3.08 -6.03
CA ILE A 61 3.38 -1.68 -6.41
C ILE A 61 3.78 -0.84 -5.20
N GLY A 62 4.74 0.09 -5.38
CA GLY A 62 5.24 0.94 -4.30
C GLY A 62 5.93 0.14 -3.20
N CYS A 63 6.94 -0.67 -3.56
CA CYS A 63 7.62 -1.54 -2.60
C CYS A 63 8.49 -0.79 -1.58
N GLY A 64 8.85 0.47 -1.86
CA GLY A 64 9.68 1.31 -0.98
C GLY A 64 10.97 0.61 -0.57
N THR A 65 11.20 0.52 0.75
CA THR A 65 12.37 -0.14 1.34
C THR A 65 12.33 -1.67 1.30
N GLY A 66 11.32 -2.27 0.66
CA GLY A 66 11.15 -3.71 0.55
C GLY A 66 10.59 -4.39 1.83
N LEU A 67 10.07 -3.63 2.80
CA LEU A 67 9.52 -4.20 4.04
C LEU A 67 8.38 -5.19 3.76
N PHE A 68 7.44 -4.82 2.91
CA PHE A 68 6.31 -5.68 2.54
C PHE A 68 6.73 -6.73 1.52
N THR A 69 7.68 -6.40 0.62
CA THR A 69 8.29 -7.35 -0.33
C THR A 69 8.83 -8.59 0.39
N GLU A 70 9.61 -8.38 1.47
CA GLU A 70 10.14 -9.46 2.29
C GLU A 70 9.02 -10.34 2.85
N MET A 71 7.95 -9.73 3.38
CA MET A 71 6.81 -10.46 3.94
C MET A 71 6.03 -11.22 2.86
N PHE A 72 5.85 -10.66 1.66
CA PHE A 72 5.16 -11.34 0.55
C PHE A 72 6.01 -12.47 -0.05
N ALA A 73 7.33 -12.31 -0.13
CA ALA A 73 8.24 -13.35 -0.61
C ALA A 73 8.13 -14.64 0.20
N HIS A 74 7.85 -14.55 1.51
CA HIS A 74 7.64 -15.74 2.37
C HIS A 74 6.47 -16.64 1.94
N TYR A 75 5.56 -16.14 1.08
CA TYR A 75 4.49 -16.98 0.51
C TYR A 75 4.95 -17.81 -0.70
N GLY A 76 6.23 -17.78 -1.07
CA GLY A 76 6.80 -18.56 -2.17
C GLY A 76 6.32 -18.10 -3.56
N VAL A 77 5.92 -16.85 -3.69
CA VAL A 77 5.51 -16.24 -4.96
C VAL A 77 6.73 -15.81 -5.79
N SER A 78 6.59 -15.74 -7.12
CA SER A 78 7.52 -15.03 -7.97
C SER A 78 7.09 -13.56 -8.00
N LEU A 79 7.89 -12.68 -7.42
CA LEU A 79 7.51 -11.31 -7.08
C LEU A 79 8.29 -10.29 -7.90
N VAL A 80 7.60 -9.46 -8.64
CA VAL A 80 8.12 -8.21 -9.19
C VAL A 80 7.76 -7.08 -8.23
N ALA A 81 8.76 -6.38 -7.70
CA ALA A 81 8.60 -5.28 -6.76
C ALA A 81 8.95 -3.96 -7.45
N LEU A 82 7.93 -3.12 -7.67
CA LEU A 82 8.02 -1.87 -8.41
C LEU A 82 8.02 -0.67 -7.47
N ASP A 83 8.96 0.25 -7.65
CA ASP A 83 8.96 1.56 -6.98
C ASP A 83 9.51 2.64 -7.91
N ILE A 84 9.08 3.88 -7.72
CA ILE A 84 9.55 5.03 -8.50
C ILE A 84 10.90 5.56 -8.02
N SER A 85 11.30 5.27 -6.77
CA SER A 85 12.51 5.79 -6.14
C SER A 85 13.66 4.79 -6.21
N ALA A 86 14.70 5.16 -6.96
CA ALA A 86 15.94 4.39 -7.03
C ALA A 86 16.57 4.19 -5.64
N GLU A 87 16.53 5.23 -4.79
CA GLU A 87 17.11 5.20 -3.44
C GLU A 87 16.37 4.22 -2.51
N MET A 88 15.05 4.12 -2.67
CA MET A 88 14.26 3.13 -1.92
C MET A 88 14.57 1.71 -2.40
N LEU A 89 14.70 1.52 -3.71
CA LEU A 89 15.07 0.22 -4.29
C LEU A 89 16.47 -0.24 -3.88
N GLU A 90 17.44 0.67 -3.74
CA GLU A 90 18.75 0.33 -3.18
C GLU A 90 18.63 -0.27 -1.79
N ARG A 91 17.81 0.34 -0.92
CA ARG A 91 17.54 -0.21 0.43
C ARG A 91 16.80 -1.54 0.38
N ALA A 92 15.83 -1.68 -0.53
CA ALA A 92 15.11 -2.92 -0.72
C ALA A 92 16.03 -4.07 -1.12
N ARG A 93 17.01 -3.83 -2.01
CA ARG A 93 18.03 -4.81 -2.40
C ARG A 93 18.94 -5.24 -1.24
N LEU A 94 19.20 -4.33 -0.28
CA LEU A 94 20.01 -4.66 0.92
C LEU A 94 19.32 -5.66 1.86
N ARG A 95 18.03 -5.97 1.66
CA ARG A 95 17.36 -7.05 2.43
C ARG A 95 17.84 -8.45 2.05
N GLY A 96 18.59 -8.59 0.96
CA GLY A 96 19.18 -9.86 0.56
C GLY A 96 18.15 -10.92 0.15
N LEU A 97 17.01 -10.51 -0.41
CA LEU A 97 15.99 -11.44 -0.89
C LEU A 97 16.51 -12.20 -2.12
N ASP A 98 16.08 -13.46 -2.26
CA ASP A 98 16.52 -14.32 -3.34
C ASP A 98 16.14 -13.74 -4.73
N PRO A 99 17.13 -13.39 -5.57
CA PRO A 99 16.88 -12.78 -6.86
C PRO A 99 16.20 -13.74 -7.86
N SER A 100 16.17 -15.03 -7.59
CA SER A 100 15.42 -16.00 -8.40
C SER A 100 13.90 -15.89 -8.18
N HIS A 101 13.48 -15.28 -7.08
CA HIS A 101 12.09 -15.13 -6.70
C HIS A 101 11.62 -13.68 -6.62
N VAL A 102 12.54 -12.72 -6.42
CA VAL A 102 12.21 -11.29 -6.26
C VAL A 102 13.00 -10.44 -7.24
N GLU A 103 12.30 -9.74 -8.10
CA GLU A 103 12.86 -8.79 -9.08
C GLU A 103 12.48 -7.36 -8.68
N PHE A 104 13.45 -6.48 -8.43
CA PHE A 104 13.23 -5.06 -8.13
C PHE A 104 13.34 -4.22 -9.39
N ILE A 105 12.28 -3.49 -9.72
CA ILE A 105 12.19 -2.66 -10.93
C ILE A 105 11.91 -1.20 -10.54
N GLU A 106 12.70 -0.28 -11.11
CA GLU A 106 12.40 1.15 -11.01
C GLU A 106 11.36 1.55 -12.06
N GLY A 107 10.29 2.20 -11.63
CA GLY A 107 9.26 2.68 -12.53
C GLY A 107 7.94 3.00 -11.84
N ARG A 108 7.03 3.56 -12.63
CA ARG A 108 5.66 3.91 -12.24
C ARG A 108 4.70 2.84 -12.72
N VAL A 109 3.74 2.48 -11.88
CA VAL A 109 2.73 1.47 -12.27
C VAL A 109 1.90 1.95 -13.47
N GLU A 110 1.62 3.24 -13.59
CA GLU A 110 0.84 3.81 -14.69
C GLU A 110 1.51 3.61 -16.05
N GLU A 111 2.85 3.55 -16.07
CA GLU A 111 3.68 3.42 -17.28
C GLU A 111 4.30 2.02 -17.41
N TYR A 112 4.23 1.20 -16.36
CA TYR A 112 4.87 -0.11 -16.34
C TYR A 112 4.28 -1.03 -17.40
N ASN A 113 5.10 -1.38 -18.39
CA ASN A 113 4.75 -2.30 -19.47
C ASN A 113 5.43 -3.65 -19.22
N SER A 114 4.61 -4.69 -19.11
CA SER A 114 5.09 -6.06 -18.98
C SER A 114 4.40 -6.96 -20.00
N CYS A 115 5.18 -7.84 -20.64
CA CYS A 115 4.62 -8.97 -21.40
C CYS A 115 4.07 -10.06 -20.48
N ARG A 116 4.42 -10.02 -19.18
CA ARG A 116 3.90 -10.95 -18.17
C ARG A 116 2.59 -10.41 -17.61
N LEU A 117 1.59 -11.26 -17.48
CA LEU A 117 0.40 -10.98 -16.69
C LEU A 117 0.57 -11.61 -15.31
N PHE A 118 0.00 -10.96 -14.31
CA PHE A 118 0.12 -11.34 -12.91
C PHE A 118 -1.14 -12.02 -12.38
N ASP A 119 -0.97 -13.00 -11.50
CA ASP A 119 -2.05 -13.66 -10.78
C ASP A 119 -2.58 -12.75 -9.65
N ALA A 120 -1.68 -11.93 -9.09
CA ALA A 120 -2.02 -10.97 -8.06
C ALA A 120 -1.24 -9.66 -8.21
N VAL A 121 -1.88 -8.54 -7.86
CA VAL A 121 -1.22 -7.26 -7.62
C VAL A 121 -1.45 -6.88 -6.17
N VAL A 122 -0.38 -6.56 -5.46
CA VAL A 122 -0.40 -6.20 -4.03
C VAL A 122 0.29 -4.86 -3.79
N GLY A 123 0.01 -4.23 -2.66
CA GLY A 123 0.68 -2.99 -2.27
C GLY A 123 0.16 -2.45 -0.94
N SER A 124 0.94 -1.62 -0.31
CA SER A 124 0.60 -1.01 0.97
C SER A 124 0.97 0.46 0.98
N SER A 125 -0.01 1.33 1.22
CA SER A 125 0.20 2.79 1.31
C SER A 125 0.84 3.38 0.06
N VAL A 126 0.35 3.03 -1.12
CA VAL A 126 0.89 3.46 -2.43
C VAL A 126 -0.17 4.15 -3.30
N LEU A 127 -1.41 3.64 -3.34
CA LEU A 127 -2.43 4.12 -4.27
C LEU A 127 -2.77 5.61 -4.06
N HIS A 128 -2.64 6.10 -2.82
CA HIS A 128 -2.90 7.50 -2.49
C HIS A 128 -1.84 8.47 -3.03
N HIS A 129 -0.69 7.98 -3.51
CA HIS A 129 0.33 8.76 -4.21
C HIS A 129 0.12 8.79 -5.74
N LEU A 130 -0.78 7.97 -6.27
CA LEU A 130 -0.97 7.76 -7.71
C LEU A 130 -2.17 8.53 -8.28
N GLU A 131 -2.22 8.61 -9.60
CA GLU A 131 -3.45 8.96 -10.29
C GLU A 131 -4.39 7.75 -10.28
N VAL A 132 -5.29 7.72 -9.29
CA VAL A 132 -6.04 6.54 -8.85
C VAL A 132 -6.71 5.77 -10.01
N GLU A 133 -7.43 6.48 -10.87
CA GLU A 133 -8.14 5.83 -11.99
C GLU A 133 -7.17 5.26 -13.02
N VAL A 134 -6.12 6.01 -13.37
CA VAL A 134 -5.09 5.57 -14.32
C VAL A 134 -4.35 4.36 -13.78
N ALA A 135 -3.92 4.42 -12.52
CA ALA A 135 -3.25 3.32 -11.85
C ALA A 135 -4.14 2.06 -11.77
N LEU A 136 -5.41 2.20 -11.38
CA LEU A 136 -6.34 1.07 -11.31
C LEU A 136 -6.61 0.46 -12.69
N ARG A 137 -6.77 1.26 -13.76
CA ARG A 137 -6.88 0.76 -15.14
C ARG A 137 -5.63 -0.03 -15.53
N ARG A 138 -4.45 0.49 -15.18
CA ARG A 138 -3.19 -0.20 -15.47
C ARG A 138 -3.07 -1.50 -14.70
N ILE A 139 -3.36 -1.51 -13.41
CA ILE A 139 -3.40 -2.72 -12.58
C ILE A 139 -4.36 -3.77 -13.19
N HIS A 140 -5.55 -3.32 -13.60
CA HIS A 140 -6.53 -4.21 -14.25
C HIS A 140 -5.96 -4.87 -15.50
N HIS A 141 -5.24 -4.14 -16.36
CA HIS A 141 -4.61 -4.69 -17.56
C HIS A 141 -3.45 -5.66 -17.27
N LEU A 142 -2.70 -5.41 -16.21
CA LEU A 142 -1.57 -6.24 -15.79
C LEU A 142 -2.01 -7.57 -15.13
N LEU A 143 -3.23 -7.65 -14.63
CA LEU A 143 -3.77 -8.88 -14.05
C LEU A 143 -4.18 -9.86 -15.15
N ARG A 144 -4.02 -11.16 -14.92
CA ARG A 144 -4.65 -12.23 -15.71
C ARG A 144 -6.18 -12.19 -15.54
N PRO A 145 -6.96 -12.73 -16.49
CA PRO A 145 -8.37 -13.02 -16.23
C PRO A 145 -8.52 -13.84 -14.95
N GLY A 146 -9.36 -13.37 -14.02
CA GLY A 146 -9.51 -13.95 -12.69
C GLY A 146 -8.43 -13.56 -11.67
N GLY A 147 -7.42 -12.79 -12.08
CA GLY A 147 -6.39 -12.25 -11.18
C GLY A 147 -6.93 -11.22 -10.20
N LYS A 148 -6.27 -11.06 -9.07
CA LYS A 148 -6.76 -10.26 -7.95
C LYS A 148 -5.85 -9.07 -7.65
N VAL A 149 -6.45 -7.94 -7.28
CA VAL A 149 -5.74 -6.84 -6.63
C VAL A 149 -6.07 -6.83 -5.14
N SER A 150 -5.06 -6.65 -4.30
CA SER A 150 -5.24 -6.45 -2.85
C SER A 150 -4.29 -5.37 -2.35
N LEU A 151 -4.87 -4.28 -1.85
CA LEU A 151 -4.14 -3.11 -1.38
C LEU A 151 -4.59 -2.72 0.03
N ALA A 152 -3.71 -2.03 0.76
CA ALA A 152 -4.08 -1.41 2.03
C ALA A 152 -3.72 0.07 2.03
N GLU A 153 -4.72 0.94 2.30
CA GLU A 153 -4.62 2.39 2.12
C GLU A 153 -5.16 3.17 3.34
N PRO A 154 -4.78 4.44 3.52
CA PRO A 154 -5.33 5.30 4.57
C PRO A 154 -6.84 5.51 4.40
N ASN A 155 -7.57 5.50 5.53
CA ASN A 155 -9.00 5.73 5.57
C ASN A 155 -9.33 7.18 5.94
N MET A 156 -9.95 7.93 5.02
CA MET A 156 -10.30 9.34 5.23
C MET A 156 -11.32 9.56 6.35
N LEU A 157 -12.10 8.55 6.71
CA LEU A 157 -13.05 8.64 7.82
C LEU A 157 -12.40 8.52 9.20
N ASN A 158 -11.14 8.09 9.27
CA ASN A 158 -10.40 8.12 10.52
C ASN A 158 -10.09 9.57 10.90
N PRO A 159 -10.47 10.05 12.10
CA PRO A 159 -10.30 11.46 12.48
C PRO A 159 -8.84 11.92 12.45
N GLN A 160 -7.89 11.05 12.82
CA GLN A 160 -6.47 11.38 12.78
C GLN A 160 -5.98 11.52 11.34
N VAL A 161 -6.26 10.54 10.47
CA VAL A 161 -5.89 10.58 9.05
C VAL A 161 -6.51 11.82 8.39
N CYS A 162 -7.77 12.11 8.67
CA CYS A 162 -8.44 13.31 8.18
C CYS A 162 -7.72 14.59 8.63
N ALA A 163 -7.36 14.68 9.91
CA ALA A 163 -6.64 15.83 10.45
C ALA A 163 -5.25 15.98 9.81
N GLU A 164 -4.48 14.91 9.67
CA GLU A 164 -3.16 14.91 9.02
C GLU A 164 -3.24 15.43 7.58
N ARG A 165 -4.25 15.01 6.82
CA ARG A 165 -4.43 15.44 5.42
C ARG A 165 -4.95 16.87 5.30
N GLN A 166 -5.78 17.35 6.23
CA GLN A 166 -6.31 18.72 6.20
C GLN A 166 -5.33 19.75 6.80
N LEU A 167 -4.53 19.35 7.79
CA LEU A 167 -3.60 20.22 8.51
C LEU A 167 -2.14 20.04 8.06
N ARG A 168 -1.93 19.44 6.89
CA ARG A 168 -0.58 19.17 6.32
C ARG A 168 0.32 20.39 6.17
N PHE A 169 -0.24 21.62 6.19
CA PHE A 169 0.53 22.87 6.20
C PHE A 169 1.23 23.14 7.54
N LEU A 170 0.90 22.39 8.61
CA LEU A 170 1.58 22.51 9.88
C LEU A 170 2.92 21.73 9.85
N PRO A 171 3.99 22.26 10.49
CA PRO A 171 5.32 21.64 10.48
C PRO A 171 5.36 20.20 11.04
N TRP A 172 4.38 19.81 11.82
CA TRP A 172 4.25 18.49 12.46
C TRP A 172 3.92 17.37 11.46
N PHE A 173 3.34 17.74 10.30
CA PHE A 173 2.94 16.80 9.25
C PHE A 173 3.86 16.84 8.02
N TRP A 174 5.15 17.23 8.23
CA TRP A 174 6.17 17.32 7.16
C TRP A 174 6.40 16.01 6.39
N HIS A 175 6.02 14.88 6.99
CA HIS A 175 6.13 13.55 6.38
C HIS A 175 4.99 13.22 5.40
N VAL A 176 3.97 14.07 5.33
CA VAL A 176 2.85 13.93 4.39
C VAL A 176 3.18 14.69 3.12
N SER A 177 3.18 14.00 1.97
CA SER A 177 3.39 14.63 0.66
C SER A 177 2.24 15.59 0.32
N PRO A 178 2.51 16.73 -0.38
CA PRO A 178 1.48 17.72 -0.74
C PRO A 178 0.30 17.13 -1.53
N ASP A 179 0.55 16.10 -2.34
CA ASP A 179 -0.44 15.48 -3.23
C ASP A 179 -1.07 14.21 -2.67
N GLU A 180 -0.68 13.81 -1.45
CA GLU A 180 -1.26 12.65 -0.79
C GLU A 180 -2.76 12.82 -0.52
N THR A 181 -3.51 11.79 -0.86
CA THR A 181 -4.94 11.68 -0.59
C THR A 181 -5.22 10.58 0.42
N ALA A 182 -6.46 10.47 0.88
CA ALA A 182 -6.95 9.32 1.64
C ALA A 182 -8.30 8.92 1.06
N PHE A 183 -8.74 7.71 1.33
CA PHE A 183 -9.89 7.16 0.62
C PHE A 183 -11.14 7.07 1.48
N VAL A 184 -12.27 7.34 0.83
CA VAL A 184 -13.60 7.00 1.32
C VAL A 184 -14.03 5.73 0.58
N ARG A 185 -14.25 4.62 1.31
CA ARG A 185 -14.38 3.27 0.75
C ARG A 185 -15.43 3.11 -0.35
N TRP A 186 -16.58 3.75 -0.22
CA TRP A 186 -17.64 3.64 -1.24
C TRP A 186 -17.32 4.44 -2.50
N ARG A 187 -16.60 5.57 -2.41
CA ARG A 187 -16.13 6.31 -3.59
C ARG A 187 -15.09 5.48 -4.35
N LEU A 188 -14.10 4.94 -3.63
CA LEU A 188 -13.08 4.08 -4.24
C LEU A 188 -13.69 2.82 -4.86
N ARG A 189 -14.68 2.21 -4.18
CA ARG A 189 -15.41 1.06 -4.72
C ARG A 189 -16.05 1.37 -6.07
N ASN A 190 -16.70 2.52 -6.18
CA ASN A 190 -17.33 2.94 -7.44
C ASN A 190 -16.29 3.12 -8.56
N VAL A 191 -15.13 3.74 -8.27
CA VAL A 191 -14.05 3.87 -9.26
C VAL A 191 -13.55 2.49 -9.71
N MET A 192 -13.34 1.55 -8.79
CA MET A 192 -12.89 0.19 -9.14
C MET A 192 -13.93 -0.53 -10.02
N LEU A 193 -15.22 -0.41 -9.72
CA LEU A 193 -16.30 -0.98 -10.55
C LEU A 193 -16.34 -0.34 -11.95
N GLN A 194 -16.16 0.97 -12.06
CA GLN A 194 -16.11 1.68 -13.33
C GLN A 194 -14.89 1.29 -14.17
N VAL A 195 -13.78 0.96 -13.54
CA VAL A 195 -12.57 0.42 -14.20
C VAL A 195 -12.80 -0.99 -14.75
N GLY A 196 -13.77 -1.75 -14.21
CA GLY A 196 -14.11 -3.10 -14.66
C GLY A 196 -13.73 -4.20 -13.69
N PHE A 197 -13.33 -3.87 -12.47
CA PHE A 197 -13.14 -4.90 -11.43
C PHE A 197 -14.48 -5.45 -10.95
N GLU A 198 -14.53 -6.75 -10.69
CA GLU A 198 -15.62 -7.45 -10.01
C GLU A 198 -15.19 -7.88 -8.60
N ASP A 199 -16.12 -8.41 -7.81
CA ASP A 199 -15.89 -8.84 -6.42
C ASP A 199 -15.19 -7.77 -5.56
N VAL A 200 -15.52 -6.49 -5.80
CA VAL A 200 -14.90 -5.37 -5.10
C VAL A 200 -15.37 -5.30 -3.66
N ILE A 201 -14.45 -5.59 -2.73
CA ILE A 201 -14.66 -5.53 -1.28
C ILE A 201 -13.65 -4.55 -0.69
N ILE A 202 -14.14 -3.57 0.06
CA ILE A 202 -13.29 -2.61 0.78
C ILE A 202 -13.71 -2.61 2.25
N GLN A 203 -12.80 -3.07 3.11
CA GLN A 203 -13.05 -3.26 4.54
C GLN A 203 -12.17 -2.33 5.36
N PRO A 204 -12.77 -1.51 6.24
CA PRO A 204 -12.01 -0.75 7.23
C PRO A 204 -11.35 -1.68 8.25
N PHE A 205 -10.09 -1.38 8.61
CA PHE A 205 -9.32 -2.14 9.60
C PHE A 205 -8.21 -1.27 10.20
N ASP A 206 -7.55 -1.80 11.24
CA ASP A 206 -6.37 -1.22 11.88
C ASP A 206 -6.68 -0.03 12.82
N TRP A 207 -6.71 -0.35 14.11
CA TRP A 207 -6.88 0.62 15.20
C TRP A 207 -5.59 0.87 15.98
N LEU A 208 -4.52 0.13 15.67
CA LEU A 208 -3.27 0.26 16.38
C LEU A 208 -2.46 1.43 15.82
N HIS A 209 -2.23 2.45 16.64
CA HIS A 209 -1.39 3.58 16.26
C HIS A 209 0.10 3.24 16.41
N PRO A 210 1.02 3.68 15.51
CA PRO A 210 2.45 3.41 15.61
C PRO A 210 3.10 3.86 16.93
N ALA A 211 2.60 4.94 17.53
CA ALA A 211 3.10 5.44 18.81
C ALA A 211 2.54 4.69 20.04
N THR A 212 1.74 3.63 19.84
CA THR A 212 1.19 2.87 20.97
C THR A 212 2.33 2.20 21.76
N PRO A 213 2.44 2.45 23.09
CA PRO A 213 3.44 1.80 23.92
C PRO A 213 3.33 0.27 23.88
N GLY A 214 4.47 -0.42 23.85
CA GLY A 214 4.51 -1.88 23.69
C GLY A 214 3.60 -2.65 24.66
N ARG A 215 3.51 -2.21 25.92
CA ARG A 215 2.65 -2.80 26.96
C ARG A 215 1.15 -2.71 26.67
N LEU A 216 0.73 -1.77 25.83
CA LEU A 216 -0.68 -1.55 25.49
C LEU A 216 -1.09 -2.20 24.17
N ILE A 217 -0.15 -2.73 23.38
CA ILE A 217 -0.42 -3.28 22.04
C ILE A 217 -1.50 -4.37 22.09
N LYS A 218 -1.39 -5.32 23.04
CA LYS A 218 -2.37 -6.42 23.18
C LYS A 218 -3.77 -5.90 23.46
N ILE A 219 -3.90 -4.93 24.37
CA ILE A 219 -5.17 -4.34 24.78
C ILE A 219 -5.79 -3.59 23.59
N VAL A 220 -4.99 -2.71 22.94
CA VAL A 220 -5.47 -1.93 21.79
C VAL A 220 -5.87 -2.85 20.63
N ASN A 221 -5.12 -3.92 20.35
CA ASN A 221 -5.49 -4.90 19.33
C ASN A 221 -6.80 -5.62 19.65
N SER A 222 -7.02 -6.01 20.92
CA SER A 222 -8.27 -6.68 21.32
C SER A 222 -9.48 -5.75 21.20
N LEU A 223 -9.34 -4.50 21.65
CA LEU A 223 -10.40 -3.48 21.50
C LEU A 223 -10.61 -3.12 20.03
N GLY A 224 -9.54 -3.00 19.25
CA GLY A 224 -9.59 -2.77 17.81
C GLY A 224 -10.33 -3.88 17.07
N ALA A 225 -10.07 -5.15 17.40
CA ALA A 225 -10.76 -6.28 16.80
C ALA A 225 -12.27 -6.27 17.12
N LEU A 226 -12.67 -5.79 18.31
CA LEU A 226 -14.08 -5.59 18.65
C LEU A 226 -14.68 -4.42 17.85
N ALA A 227 -13.97 -3.30 17.75
CA ALA A 227 -14.40 -2.14 16.99
C ALA A 227 -14.58 -2.47 15.49
N GLU A 228 -13.71 -3.29 14.92
CA GLU A 228 -13.80 -3.74 13.51
C GLU A 228 -15.03 -4.63 13.24
N ARG A 229 -15.61 -5.25 14.28
CA ARG A 229 -16.85 -6.02 14.19
C ARG A 229 -18.09 -5.17 14.39
N THR A 230 -17.93 -3.97 14.94
CA THR A 230 -19.05 -3.06 15.24
C THR A 230 -19.34 -2.18 14.01
N PRO A 231 -20.55 -2.24 13.41
CA PRO A 231 -20.85 -1.65 12.10
C PRO A 231 -20.48 -0.18 11.94
N LEU A 232 -20.77 0.66 12.93
CA LEU A 232 -20.45 2.09 12.88
C LEU A 232 -18.98 2.37 13.25
N LEU A 233 -18.46 1.71 14.27
CA LEU A 233 -17.10 1.98 14.76
C LEU A 233 -16.05 1.60 13.71
N LYS A 234 -16.23 0.47 13.02
CA LYS A 234 -15.25 0.04 11.99
C LYS A 234 -14.97 1.10 10.93
N GLU A 235 -15.95 1.97 10.62
CA GLU A 235 -15.79 3.00 9.59
C GLU A 235 -14.71 4.02 9.96
N PHE A 236 -14.36 4.16 11.24
CA PHE A 236 -13.34 5.09 11.73
C PHE A 236 -11.97 4.44 11.95
N SER A 237 -11.76 3.19 11.55
CA SER A 237 -10.44 2.56 11.61
C SER A 237 -9.42 3.26 10.70
N GLY A 238 -8.12 3.11 11.00
CA GLY A 238 -7.05 3.89 10.35
C GLY A 238 -6.80 3.55 8.88
N SER A 239 -7.21 2.35 8.44
CA SER A 239 -6.87 1.86 7.11
C SER A 239 -8.06 1.16 6.43
N LEU A 240 -7.99 1.07 5.10
CA LEU A 240 -8.89 0.32 4.24
C LEU A 240 -8.13 -0.85 3.62
N LEU A 241 -8.65 -2.06 3.74
CA LEU A 241 -8.19 -3.24 3.00
C LEU A 241 -9.07 -3.38 1.75
N ILE A 242 -8.45 -3.32 0.59
CA ILE A 242 -9.09 -3.20 -0.72
C ILE A 242 -8.87 -4.48 -1.49
N LYS A 243 -9.92 -5.06 -2.02
CA LYS A 243 -9.90 -6.21 -2.92
C LYS A 243 -10.69 -5.91 -4.17
N GLY A 244 -10.22 -6.38 -5.31
CA GLY A 244 -10.94 -6.48 -6.56
C GLY A 244 -10.43 -7.67 -7.37
N GLN A 245 -11.21 -8.14 -8.32
CA GLN A 245 -10.83 -9.20 -9.23
C GLN A 245 -11.04 -8.75 -10.67
N ARG A 246 -10.08 -9.06 -11.56
CA ARG A 246 -10.33 -8.93 -13.00
C ARG A 246 -11.31 -10.03 -13.43
N PRO A 247 -12.35 -9.74 -14.24
CA PRO A 247 -13.25 -10.77 -14.78
C PRO A 247 -12.50 -11.93 -15.41
N LYS A 248 -13.10 -13.13 -15.37
CA LYS A 248 -12.50 -14.34 -15.96
C LYS A 248 -12.67 -14.41 -17.47
N THR A 249 -13.57 -13.61 -18.00
CA THR A 249 -13.89 -13.54 -19.44
C THR A 249 -13.78 -12.13 -19.91
#